data_2937b6cdd256d7086252ea09ebf6daf0
#
_entry.id   2937b6cdd256d7086252ea09ebf6daf0
#
_cell.length_a   1.000
_cell.length_b   1.000
_cell.length_c   1.000
_cell.angle_alpha   90.00
_cell.angle_beta   90.00
_cell.angle_gamma   90.00
#
_symmetry.space_group_name_H-M   'P 1'
#
loop_
_entity.id
_entity.type
_entity.pdbx_description
1 polymer ?
#
loop_
_entity_poly.entity_id
_entity_poly.type
_entity_poly.pdbx_seq_one_letter_code
_entity_poly.pdbx_strand_id
1 'polypeptide(L)'
;MPAGCSKVAAAVLLAATLAGCGGPGPALVDSSTTRPVPTTTTATATSGSGTTAVPTTGAIPTTTGRVPLTTGQTGPAGAPLTFRRLTIRLQRGWRAGGAGDHVEVAVSRACRRSAGGVDCPGFLLLGPTQIAIASQLAPFDPDRFWHPGAGVEGCPQDRDGLAEVAPAGPAKRGVAEVGGKDAVYREWRVGCVDARTGKPKGGYLQRLWYLKASGILVVDEWKTPGLPEALAAARFG
;
A
#
# COMPACT_ATOMS: atom_id res chain seq x y z
N MET A 1 23.32 -53.32 -13.68
CA MET A 1 24.70 -53.14 -13.16
C MET A 1 24.76 -51.85 -12.40
N PRO A 2 25.45 -51.84 -11.29
CA PRO A 2 25.00 -51.08 -10.14
C PRO A 2 25.88 -49.83 -9.80
N ALA A 3 25.35 -49.11 -8.85
CA ALA A 3 26.02 -48.41 -7.74
C ALA A 3 26.83 -47.11 -8.00
N GLY A 4 26.53 -46.16 -7.17
CA GLY A 4 27.35 -44.97 -6.92
C GLY A 4 26.75 -44.09 -5.82
N CYS A 5 26.74 -44.60 -4.56
CA CYS A 5 26.60 -43.78 -3.35
C CYS A 5 27.80 -42.85 -3.21
N SER A 6 27.52 -41.57 -2.83
CA SER A 6 28.46 -40.80 -2.03
C SER A 6 27.70 -39.82 -1.14
N LYS A 7 27.65 -40.18 0.14
CA LYS A 7 27.32 -39.28 1.27
C LYS A 7 28.58 -38.53 1.63
N VAL A 8 28.50 -37.22 1.74
CA VAL A 8 29.47 -36.42 2.49
C VAL A 8 28.69 -35.58 3.50
N ALA A 9 28.82 -36.01 4.75
CA ALA A 9 28.40 -35.24 5.91
C ALA A 9 29.61 -34.34 6.31
N ALA A 10 29.39 -33.05 6.45
CA ALA A 10 30.31 -32.15 7.11
C ALA A 10 29.55 -31.46 8.26
N ALA A 11 29.85 -31.91 9.46
CA ALA A 11 29.45 -31.25 10.69
C ALA A 11 30.46 -30.14 10.98
N VAL A 12 30.03 -28.92 11.14
CA VAL A 12 30.82 -27.81 11.68
C VAL A 12 30.22 -27.40 13.01
N LEU A 13 30.91 -27.78 14.08
CA LEU A 13 30.73 -27.27 15.44
C LEU A 13 31.40 -25.90 15.54
N LEU A 14 30.66 -24.86 15.85
CA LEU A 14 31.25 -23.60 16.33
C LEU A 14 30.82 -23.38 17.79
N ALA A 15 31.83 -23.46 18.67
CA ALA A 15 31.74 -23.08 20.04
C ALA A 15 31.81 -21.55 20.16
N ALA A 16 30.83 -20.93 20.78
CA ALA A 16 30.85 -19.52 21.14
C ALA A 16 31.26 -19.36 22.61
N THR A 17 32.44 -18.78 22.83
CA THR A 17 32.94 -18.36 24.12
C THR A 17 32.31 -17.03 24.54
N LEU A 18 31.62 -17.02 25.65
CA LEU A 18 31.17 -15.83 26.36
C LEU A 18 32.35 -15.24 27.14
N ALA A 19 32.79 -14.07 26.75
CA ALA A 19 33.64 -13.22 27.56
C ALA A 19 32.83 -12.01 28.04
N GLY A 20 32.52 -11.98 29.33
CA GLY A 20 31.93 -10.84 29.97
C GLY A 20 32.99 -9.76 30.26
N CYS A 21 32.67 -8.53 29.98
CA CYS A 21 33.36 -7.36 30.57
C CYS A 21 32.31 -6.42 31.13
N GLY A 22 32.27 -6.35 32.44
CA GLY A 22 31.54 -5.33 33.17
C GLY A 22 32.24 -3.98 33.00
N GLY A 23 31.48 -2.98 32.62
CA GLY A 23 31.88 -1.58 32.63
C GLY A 23 30.99 -0.78 33.58
N PRO A 24 31.54 0.20 34.35
CA PRO A 24 30.79 0.97 35.30
C PRO A 24 29.79 1.91 34.64
N GLY A 25 28.57 1.95 35.16
CA GLY A 25 27.48 2.78 34.66
C GLY A 25 27.78 4.29 34.81
N PRO A 26 27.33 5.11 33.87
CA PRO A 26 27.33 6.55 34.03
C PRO A 26 26.23 7.00 34.98
N ALA A 27 26.58 7.96 35.84
CA ALA A 27 25.76 8.60 36.84
C ALA A 27 24.51 9.26 36.23
N LEU A 28 23.39 9.09 36.94
CA LEU A 28 22.15 9.82 36.67
C LEU A 28 22.39 11.31 36.96
N VAL A 29 22.37 12.13 35.93
CA VAL A 29 22.28 13.58 36.07
C VAL A 29 20.82 13.94 36.15
N ASP A 30 20.40 14.31 37.35
CA ASP A 30 19.07 14.83 37.65
C ASP A 30 18.99 16.28 37.14
N SER A 31 18.42 16.47 35.98
CA SER A 31 18.12 17.79 35.42
C SER A 31 16.64 18.11 35.67
N SER A 32 16.36 18.57 36.88
CA SER A 32 15.08 19.19 37.24
C SER A 32 14.91 20.49 36.46
N THR A 33 14.35 20.42 35.26
CA THR A 33 13.91 21.60 34.51
C THR A 33 12.50 21.98 34.96
N THR A 34 12.43 22.97 35.83
CA THR A 34 11.19 23.61 36.28
C THR A 34 10.52 24.30 35.09
N ARG A 35 9.42 23.74 34.60
CA ARG A 35 8.60 24.31 33.55
C ARG A 35 7.69 25.38 34.11
N PRO A 36 7.68 26.63 33.60
CA PRO A 36 6.75 27.66 34.08
C PRO A 36 5.31 27.29 33.72
N VAL A 37 4.45 27.40 34.73
CA VAL A 37 3.00 27.20 34.59
C VAL A 37 2.40 28.38 33.81
N PRO A 38 1.64 28.19 32.76
CA PRO A 38 0.94 29.27 32.08
C PRO A 38 -0.23 29.76 32.97
N THR A 39 -0.23 31.04 33.24
CA THR A 39 -1.28 31.76 33.96
C THR A 39 -2.55 31.78 33.10
N THR A 40 -3.61 31.15 33.57
CA THR A 40 -4.92 31.15 32.93
C THR A 40 -5.58 32.50 33.14
N THR A 41 -5.69 33.29 32.10
CA THR A 41 -6.49 34.53 32.10
C THR A 41 -7.96 34.17 31.95
N THR A 42 -8.74 34.35 32.98
CA THR A 42 -10.18 34.16 32.98
C THR A 42 -10.83 35.30 32.18
N ALA A 43 -11.32 35.00 30.99
CA ALA A 43 -12.18 35.92 30.22
C ALA A 43 -13.62 35.73 30.68
N THR A 44 -14.19 36.78 31.24
CA THR A 44 -15.61 36.90 31.58
C THR A 44 -16.43 36.92 30.32
N ALA A 45 -17.19 35.87 30.06
CA ALA A 45 -18.13 35.81 28.95
C ALA A 45 -19.48 36.41 29.37
N THR A 46 -19.87 37.49 28.70
CA THR A 46 -21.17 38.14 28.78
C THR A 46 -22.19 37.24 28.09
N SER A 47 -23.23 36.82 28.84
CA SER A 47 -24.37 36.02 28.34
C SER A 47 -25.25 36.88 27.42
N GLY A 48 -25.16 36.64 26.13
CA GLY A 48 -26.14 37.10 25.15
C GLY A 48 -27.07 35.93 24.82
N SER A 49 -28.34 36.01 25.29
CA SER A 49 -29.41 35.08 24.91
C SER A 49 -29.81 35.34 23.45
N GLY A 50 -29.21 34.64 22.52
CA GLY A 50 -29.67 34.58 21.13
C GLY A 50 -30.28 33.20 20.87
N THR A 51 -31.57 33.10 20.74
CA THR A 51 -32.30 31.92 20.32
C THR A 51 -32.00 31.68 18.84
N THR A 52 -31.00 30.93 18.52
CA THR A 52 -30.70 30.52 17.14
C THR A 52 -31.24 29.12 16.91
N ALA A 53 -32.22 29.03 15.99
CA ALA A 53 -32.76 27.77 15.54
C ALA A 53 -31.67 26.83 15.10
N VAL A 54 -31.65 25.62 15.69
CA VAL A 54 -30.77 24.53 15.32
C VAL A 54 -31.14 24.07 13.91
N PRO A 55 -30.26 24.16 12.92
CA PRO A 55 -30.52 23.53 11.65
C PRO A 55 -30.55 22.02 11.86
N THR A 56 -31.64 21.40 11.51
CA THR A 56 -31.82 19.95 11.46
C THR A 56 -30.68 19.34 10.70
N THR A 57 -29.89 18.55 11.41
CA THR A 57 -28.76 17.80 10.85
C THR A 57 -29.29 16.89 9.75
N GLY A 58 -29.10 17.31 8.50
CA GLY A 58 -29.35 16.45 7.35
C GLY A 58 -28.51 15.19 7.49
N ALA A 59 -29.18 14.06 7.59
CA ALA A 59 -28.51 12.75 7.57
C ALA A 59 -27.62 12.71 6.35
N ILE A 60 -26.29 12.60 6.57
CA ILE A 60 -25.32 12.31 5.51
C ILE A 60 -25.75 10.95 4.95
N PRO A 61 -26.12 10.84 3.68
CA PRO A 61 -26.42 9.54 3.11
C PRO A 61 -25.11 8.75 3.16
N THR A 62 -25.04 7.76 4.04
CA THR A 62 -24.02 6.73 4.02
C THR A 62 -24.30 5.87 2.79
N THR A 63 -23.97 6.42 1.64
CA THR A 63 -23.96 5.65 0.41
C THR A 63 -22.71 4.75 0.49
N THR A 64 -22.85 3.63 1.18
CA THR A 64 -22.02 2.46 0.99
C THR A 64 -22.33 1.93 -0.42
N GLY A 65 -22.09 2.78 -1.41
CA GLY A 65 -22.17 2.43 -2.80
C GLY A 65 -20.98 1.53 -3.14
N ARG A 66 -21.13 0.24 -2.87
CA ARG A 66 -20.43 -0.77 -3.63
C ARG A 66 -20.69 -0.45 -5.10
N VAL A 67 -19.73 0.18 -5.76
CA VAL A 67 -19.78 0.28 -7.23
C VAL A 67 -19.73 -1.18 -7.71
N PRO A 68 -20.82 -1.69 -8.34
CA PRO A 68 -20.76 -3.02 -8.93
C PRO A 68 -19.55 -2.99 -9.86
N LEU A 69 -18.65 -3.98 -9.77
CA LEU A 69 -17.70 -4.26 -10.83
C LEU A 69 -18.55 -4.47 -12.08
N THR A 70 -18.75 -3.39 -12.81
CA THR A 70 -19.39 -3.45 -14.13
C THR A 70 -18.57 -4.44 -14.89
N THR A 71 -19.19 -5.49 -15.34
CA THR A 71 -18.64 -6.67 -16.03
C THR A 71 -17.46 -6.23 -16.88
N GLY A 72 -16.23 -6.51 -16.41
CA GLY A 72 -15.02 -5.95 -17.00
C GLY A 72 -15.02 -6.22 -18.50
N GLN A 73 -15.04 -5.19 -19.31
CA GLN A 73 -14.89 -5.32 -20.75
C GLN A 73 -13.56 -6.01 -21.00
N THR A 74 -13.64 -7.28 -21.43
CA THR A 74 -12.49 -7.97 -21.98
C THR A 74 -12.21 -7.31 -23.32
N GLY A 75 -11.45 -6.23 -23.31
CA GLY A 75 -11.02 -5.57 -24.52
C GLY A 75 -10.17 -6.51 -25.37
N PRO A 76 -10.22 -6.41 -26.72
CA PRO A 76 -9.25 -7.08 -27.56
C PRO A 76 -7.83 -6.67 -27.15
N ALA A 77 -6.84 -7.54 -27.40
CA ALA A 77 -5.44 -7.21 -27.14
C ALA A 77 -5.08 -5.86 -27.78
N GLY A 78 -4.53 -4.94 -27.00
CA GLY A 78 -4.21 -3.60 -27.47
C GLY A 78 -5.33 -2.56 -27.29
N ALA A 79 -6.49 -2.90 -26.69
CA ALA A 79 -7.51 -1.92 -26.34
C ALA A 79 -6.93 -0.81 -25.44
N PRO A 80 -7.19 0.47 -25.75
CA PRO A 80 -6.72 1.57 -24.92
C PRO A 80 -7.54 1.63 -23.63
N LEU A 81 -6.86 1.76 -22.50
CA LEU A 81 -7.41 2.17 -21.23
C LEU A 81 -6.95 3.60 -20.95
N THR A 82 -7.85 4.53 -20.88
CA THR A 82 -7.53 5.90 -20.51
C THR A 82 -7.91 6.12 -19.04
N PHE A 83 -6.93 6.48 -18.24
CA PHE A 83 -7.09 6.87 -16.85
C PHE A 83 -6.55 8.29 -16.67
N ARG A 84 -7.44 9.25 -16.42
CA ARG A 84 -7.12 10.67 -16.44
C ARG A 84 -6.51 11.05 -17.80
N ARG A 85 -5.23 11.44 -17.82
CA ARG A 85 -4.49 11.76 -19.07
C ARG A 85 -3.54 10.64 -19.51
N LEU A 86 -3.45 9.54 -18.75
CA LEU A 86 -2.61 8.39 -19.06
C LEU A 86 -3.40 7.38 -19.88
N THR A 87 -2.91 7.01 -21.05
CA THR A 87 -3.48 5.94 -21.88
C THR A 87 -2.52 4.77 -21.95
N ILE A 88 -2.96 3.61 -21.44
CA ILE A 88 -2.23 2.35 -21.44
C ILE A 88 -2.88 1.40 -22.45
N ARG A 89 -2.10 0.66 -23.25
CA ARG A 89 -2.61 -0.43 -24.05
C ARG A 89 -2.70 -1.70 -23.23
N LEU A 90 -3.93 -2.19 -23.06
CA LEU A 90 -4.16 -3.43 -22.31
C LEU A 90 -3.59 -4.63 -23.07
N GLN A 91 -2.86 -5.48 -22.38
CA GLN A 91 -2.38 -6.74 -22.95
C GLN A 91 -3.53 -7.75 -23.08
N ARG A 92 -3.29 -8.82 -23.84
CA ARG A 92 -4.28 -9.88 -24.02
C ARG A 92 -4.67 -10.48 -22.65
N GLY A 93 -5.96 -10.54 -22.38
CA GLY A 93 -6.52 -11.08 -21.13
C GLY A 93 -6.62 -10.08 -19.99
N TRP A 94 -6.05 -8.89 -20.11
CA TRP A 94 -6.23 -7.82 -19.14
C TRP A 94 -7.64 -7.24 -19.25
N ARG A 95 -8.23 -6.95 -18.11
CA ARG A 95 -9.58 -6.40 -18.01
C ARG A 95 -9.56 -5.26 -17.01
N ALA A 96 -10.06 -4.10 -17.40
CA ALA A 96 -10.17 -2.94 -16.55
C ALA A 96 -11.58 -2.82 -15.98
N GLY A 97 -11.69 -2.43 -14.72
CA GLY A 97 -12.93 -2.11 -14.02
C GLY A 97 -12.72 -0.91 -13.10
N GLY A 98 -13.82 -0.35 -12.60
CA GLY A 98 -13.78 0.84 -11.77
C GLY A 98 -14.12 2.12 -12.52
N ALA A 99 -14.09 3.26 -11.81
CA ALA A 99 -14.44 4.56 -12.37
C ALA A 99 -13.74 5.70 -11.59
N GLY A 100 -13.70 6.88 -12.21
CA GLY A 100 -13.15 8.09 -11.59
C GLY A 100 -11.68 7.94 -11.23
N ASP A 101 -11.37 8.10 -9.97
CA ASP A 101 -9.99 8.07 -9.43
C ASP A 101 -9.54 6.68 -8.97
N HIS A 102 -10.30 5.62 -9.29
CA HIS A 102 -9.95 4.24 -8.95
C HIS A 102 -10.27 3.30 -10.12
N VAL A 103 -9.24 2.75 -10.73
CA VAL A 103 -9.36 1.72 -11.76
C VAL A 103 -8.52 0.52 -11.36
N GLU A 104 -9.12 -0.66 -11.37
CA GLU A 104 -8.48 -1.94 -11.19
C GLU A 104 -8.26 -2.60 -12.56
N VAL A 105 -7.07 -3.14 -12.80
CA VAL A 105 -6.79 -3.93 -13.99
C VAL A 105 -6.47 -5.36 -13.59
N ALA A 106 -7.42 -6.26 -13.76
CA ALA A 106 -7.25 -7.67 -13.55
C ALA A 106 -6.53 -8.32 -14.74
N VAL A 107 -5.48 -9.08 -14.48
CA VAL A 107 -4.66 -9.75 -15.51
C VAL A 107 -4.91 -11.26 -15.56
N SER A 108 -5.73 -11.78 -14.66
CA SER A 108 -6.10 -13.19 -14.57
C SER A 108 -7.58 -13.32 -14.24
N ARG A 109 -8.14 -14.50 -14.53
CA ARG A 109 -9.47 -14.91 -14.05
C ARG A 109 -9.44 -15.62 -12.71
N ALA A 110 -8.26 -15.89 -12.17
CA ALA A 110 -8.05 -16.52 -10.88
C ALA A 110 -8.27 -15.53 -9.73
N CYS A 111 -9.46 -14.93 -9.69
CA CYS A 111 -9.86 -14.02 -8.63
C CYS A 111 -10.29 -14.80 -7.39
N ARG A 112 -10.02 -14.25 -6.20
CA ARG A 112 -10.48 -14.80 -4.92
C ARG A 112 -11.59 -13.92 -4.35
N ARG A 113 -12.47 -14.51 -3.57
CA ARG A 113 -13.43 -13.77 -2.75
C ARG A 113 -12.84 -13.60 -1.36
N SER A 114 -12.90 -12.38 -0.85
CA SER A 114 -12.53 -12.02 0.52
C SER A 114 -13.69 -11.28 1.19
N ALA A 115 -13.60 -11.03 2.49
CA ALA A 115 -14.57 -10.20 3.21
C ALA A 115 -14.63 -8.76 2.63
N GLY A 116 -13.54 -8.25 2.08
CA GLY A 116 -13.43 -6.95 1.43
C GLY A 116 -13.98 -6.89 0.00
N GLY A 117 -14.23 -8.04 -0.65
CA GLY A 117 -14.69 -8.07 -2.04
C GLY A 117 -14.13 -9.20 -2.88
N VAL A 118 -13.68 -8.88 -4.08
CA VAL A 118 -13.05 -9.83 -5.00
C VAL A 118 -11.66 -9.32 -5.33
N ASP A 119 -10.66 -10.10 -4.97
CA ASP A 119 -9.25 -9.82 -5.24
C ASP A 119 -8.81 -10.57 -6.50
N CYS A 120 -8.31 -9.84 -7.47
CA CYS A 120 -7.81 -10.40 -8.71
C CYS A 120 -6.32 -10.08 -8.87
N PRO A 121 -5.50 -11.03 -9.36
CA PRO A 121 -4.16 -10.70 -9.79
C PRO A 121 -4.17 -9.57 -10.81
N GLY A 122 -3.43 -8.51 -10.54
CA GLY A 122 -3.44 -7.32 -11.37
C GLY A 122 -2.79 -6.11 -10.69
N PHE A 123 -3.20 -4.92 -11.11
CA PHE A 123 -2.70 -3.67 -10.57
C PHE A 123 -3.80 -2.61 -10.48
N LEU A 124 -3.54 -1.57 -9.71
CA LEU A 124 -4.44 -0.44 -9.51
C LEU A 124 -3.89 0.82 -10.17
N LEU A 125 -4.79 1.65 -10.68
CA LEU A 125 -4.53 3.02 -11.08
C LEU A 125 -5.34 3.92 -10.16
N LEU A 126 -4.64 4.75 -9.39
CA LEU A 126 -5.24 5.60 -8.36
C LEU A 126 -4.97 7.07 -8.67
N GLY A 127 -6.03 7.87 -8.59
CA GLY A 127 -5.98 9.31 -8.70
C GLY A 127 -5.91 9.99 -7.32
N PRO A 128 -5.83 11.34 -7.29
CA PRO A 128 -5.58 12.10 -6.07
C PRO A 128 -6.58 11.81 -4.96
N THR A 129 -7.85 11.66 -5.28
CA THR A 129 -8.90 11.40 -4.27
C THR A 129 -8.66 10.07 -3.56
N GLN A 130 -8.38 9.01 -4.30
CA GLN A 130 -8.11 7.68 -3.72
C GLN A 130 -6.79 7.65 -2.97
N ILE A 131 -5.76 8.30 -3.49
CA ILE A 131 -4.47 8.45 -2.80
C ILE A 131 -4.67 9.15 -1.45
N ALA A 132 -5.42 10.24 -1.42
CA ALA A 132 -5.70 10.99 -0.19
C ALA A 132 -6.50 10.16 0.82
N ILE A 133 -7.55 9.46 0.39
CA ILE A 133 -8.35 8.58 1.25
C ILE A 133 -7.48 7.49 1.88
N ALA A 134 -6.72 6.76 1.08
CA ALA A 134 -5.86 5.70 1.55
C ALA A 134 -4.68 6.22 2.41
N SER A 135 -4.25 7.45 2.20
CA SER A 135 -3.26 8.13 3.06
C SER A 135 -3.88 8.78 4.31
N GLN A 136 -5.16 8.53 4.61
CA GLN A 136 -5.89 9.13 5.73
C GLN A 136 -5.78 10.66 5.73
N LEU A 137 -5.89 11.26 4.54
CA LEU A 137 -5.76 12.69 4.27
C LEU A 137 -4.37 13.30 4.56
N ALA A 138 -3.38 12.50 4.96
CA ALA A 138 -2.00 12.93 5.01
C ALA A 138 -1.42 13.03 3.59
N PRO A 139 -0.41 13.87 3.34
CA PRO A 139 0.29 13.86 2.07
C PRO A 139 0.90 12.48 1.78
N PHE A 140 0.70 11.98 0.56
CA PHE A 140 1.30 10.73 0.13
C PHE A 140 2.83 10.87 0.06
N ASP A 141 3.51 9.97 0.75
CA ASP A 141 4.97 9.88 0.77
C ASP A 141 5.40 8.53 0.15
N PRO A 142 6.03 8.53 -1.04
CA PRO A 142 6.46 7.30 -1.69
C PRO A 142 7.58 6.56 -0.94
N ASP A 143 8.24 7.18 0.02
CA ASP A 143 9.29 6.57 0.83
C ASP A 143 8.78 5.92 2.13
N ARG A 144 7.49 6.04 2.39
CA ARG A 144 6.79 5.30 3.46
C ARG A 144 5.99 4.16 2.84
N PHE A 145 6.02 3.00 3.49
CA PHE A 145 5.16 1.89 3.08
C PHE A 145 3.70 2.34 3.10
N TRP A 146 2.99 2.05 2.03
CA TRP A 146 1.66 2.53 1.81
C TRP A 146 0.79 1.43 1.23
N HIS A 147 -0.43 1.36 1.71
CA HIS A 147 -1.42 0.39 1.27
C HIS A 147 -2.59 1.09 0.56
N PRO A 148 -3.14 0.49 -0.52
CA PRO A 148 -4.19 1.12 -1.31
C PRO A 148 -5.58 1.15 -0.66
N GLY A 149 -5.77 0.50 0.47
CA GLY A 149 -7.04 0.44 1.20
C GLY A 149 -7.01 1.19 2.53
N ALA A 150 -8.19 1.45 3.11
CA ALA A 150 -8.34 1.94 4.47
C ALA A 150 -8.80 0.77 5.36
N GLY A 151 -7.92 0.23 6.20
CA GLY A 151 -8.31 -0.86 7.11
C GLY A 151 -7.14 -1.75 7.54
N VAL A 152 -7.48 -2.84 8.24
CA VAL A 152 -6.52 -3.90 8.55
C VAL A 152 -6.32 -4.73 7.28
N GLU A 153 -5.09 -4.79 6.85
CA GLU A 153 -4.76 -5.22 5.52
C GLU A 153 -4.18 -6.61 5.53
N GLY A 154 -4.78 -7.46 4.72
CA GLY A 154 -4.33 -8.81 4.50
C GLY A 154 -3.46 -8.91 3.26
N CYS A 155 -2.59 -9.90 3.24
CA CYS A 155 -1.78 -10.17 2.07
C CYS A 155 -2.65 -10.49 0.84
N PRO A 156 -2.29 -10.02 -0.35
CA PRO A 156 -3.11 -10.18 -1.56
C PRO A 156 -3.51 -11.62 -1.87
N GLN A 157 -2.66 -12.60 -1.47
CA GLN A 157 -2.91 -14.02 -1.71
C GLN A 157 -4.01 -14.60 -0.81
N ASP A 158 -4.24 -14.01 0.36
CA ASP A 158 -5.26 -14.44 1.33
C ASP A 158 -5.52 -13.33 2.34
N ARG A 159 -6.33 -12.34 1.97
CA ARG A 159 -6.58 -11.13 2.78
C ARG A 159 -7.31 -11.42 4.10
N ASP A 160 -8.05 -12.54 4.19
CA ASP A 160 -8.80 -12.89 5.38
C ASP A 160 -7.95 -13.69 6.39
N GLY A 161 -6.98 -14.46 5.91
CA GLY A 161 -6.18 -15.38 6.74
C GLY A 161 -4.76 -14.90 7.03
N LEU A 162 -4.25 -13.94 6.26
CA LEU A 162 -2.89 -13.44 6.37
C LEU A 162 -2.88 -11.93 6.66
N ALA A 163 -2.14 -11.52 7.67
CA ALA A 163 -1.86 -10.13 7.96
C ALA A 163 -0.52 -9.69 7.35
N GLU A 164 -0.44 -8.43 6.98
CA GLU A 164 0.80 -7.81 6.49
C GLU A 164 1.74 -7.43 7.62
N VAL A 165 3.04 -7.56 7.35
CA VAL A 165 4.10 -7.01 8.18
C VAL A 165 4.76 -5.91 7.37
N ALA A 166 4.53 -4.67 7.79
CA ALA A 166 5.08 -3.48 7.13
C ALA A 166 6.61 -3.53 7.11
N PRO A 167 7.26 -3.36 5.96
CA PRO A 167 8.70 -3.34 5.86
C PRO A 167 9.28 -2.04 6.43
N ALA A 168 10.50 -2.09 6.97
CA ALA A 168 11.20 -0.92 7.51
C ALA A 168 11.55 0.14 6.43
N GLY A 169 11.63 -0.27 5.18
CA GLY A 169 11.96 0.62 4.07
C GLY A 169 11.82 -0.08 2.72
N PRO A 170 11.87 0.69 1.62
CA PRO A 170 11.78 0.11 0.28
C PRO A 170 13.01 -0.73 -0.05
N ALA A 171 12.77 -1.90 -0.65
CA ALA A 171 13.81 -2.79 -1.15
C ALA A 171 14.53 -2.21 -2.40
N LYS A 172 13.82 -1.34 -3.13
CA LYS A 172 14.40 -0.62 -4.28
C LYS A 172 13.80 0.78 -4.39
N ARG A 173 14.67 1.74 -4.69
CA ARG A 173 14.33 3.14 -5.02
C ARG A 173 14.83 3.46 -6.42
N GLY A 174 14.09 4.28 -7.14
CA GLY A 174 14.52 4.74 -8.46
C GLY A 174 13.48 5.64 -9.11
N VAL A 175 13.75 5.89 -10.38
CA VAL A 175 12.85 6.53 -11.33
C VAL A 175 12.55 5.51 -12.42
N ALA A 176 11.32 5.47 -12.89
CA ALA A 176 10.89 4.64 -14.00
C ALA A 176 10.09 5.48 -15.00
N GLU A 177 10.25 5.18 -16.26
CA GLU A 177 9.51 5.86 -17.31
C GLU A 177 8.07 5.35 -17.37
N VAL A 178 7.11 6.28 -17.43
CA VAL A 178 5.69 5.99 -17.68
C VAL A 178 5.19 6.99 -18.73
N GLY A 179 5.00 6.50 -19.93
CA GLY A 179 4.47 7.32 -21.03
C GLY A 179 5.32 8.55 -21.36
N GLY A 180 6.63 8.42 -21.35
CA GLY A 180 7.59 9.51 -21.59
C GLY A 180 7.74 10.48 -20.40
N LYS A 181 7.24 10.13 -19.21
CA LYS A 181 7.40 10.91 -17.98
C LYS A 181 8.10 10.11 -16.90
N ASP A 182 8.89 10.79 -16.09
CA ASP A 182 9.52 10.23 -14.92
C ASP A 182 8.51 10.01 -13.81
N ALA A 183 8.41 8.76 -13.34
CA ALA A 183 7.67 8.37 -12.16
C ALA A 183 8.63 8.00 -11.03
N VAL A 184 8.34 8.41 -9.81
CA VAL A 184 9.02 7.89 -8.62
C VAL A 184 8.70 6.41 -8.50
N TYR A 185 9.73 5.55 -8.52
CA TYR A 185 9.58 4.10 -8.46
C TYR A 185 10.03 3.55 -7.12
N ARG A 186 9.23 2.66 -6.53
CA ARG A 186 9.55 1.96 -5.27
C ARG A 186 9.16 0.49 -5.37
N GLU A 187 9.97 -0.37 -4.75
CA GLU A 187 9.62 -1.76 -4.48
C GLU A 187 9.65 -2.00 -2.98
N TRP A 188 8.63 -2.69 -2.47
CA TRP A 188 8.51 -3.05 -1.07
C TRP A 188 8.39 -4.56 -0.94
N ARG A 189 9.24 -5.18 -0.11
CA ARG A 189 9.11 -6.59 0.24
C ARG A 189 8.27 -6.68 1.51
N VAL A 190 7.02 -7.06 1.35
CA VAL A 190 6.04 -7.14 2.43
C VAL A 190 5.99 -8.56 2.96
N GLY A 191 6.17 -8.72 4.26
CA GLY A 191 6.02 -10.03 4.92
C GLY A 191 4.54 -10.36 5.11
N CYS A 192 4.22 -11.64 5.11
CA CYS A 192 2.89 -12.16 5.45
C CYS A 192 2.99 -13.09 6.65
N VAL A 193 2.08 -12.91 7.59
CA VAL A 193 1.95 -13.78 8.76
C VAL A 193 0.52 -14.30 8.87
N ASP A 194 0.36 -15.46 9.42
CA ASP A 194 -0.95 -15.99 9.79
C ASP A 194 -1.61 -15.03 10.79
N ALA A 195 -2.78 -14.48 10.44
CA ALA A 195 -3.43 -13.42 11.20
C ALA A 195 -3.78 -13.85 12.65
N ARG A 196 -3.98 -15.15 12.89
CA ARG A 196 -4.34 -15.69 14.20
C ARG A 196 -3.13 -16.05 15.04
N THR A 197 -2.05 -16.55 14.43
CA THR A 197 -0.90 -17.12 15.17
C THR A 197 0.36 -16.28 15.08
N GLY A 198 0.40 -15.28 14.17
CA GLY A 198 1.59 -14.46 13.90
C GLY A 198 2.72 -15.21 13.21
N LYS A 199 2.54 -16.48 12.83
CA LYS A 199 3.59 -17.27 12.18
C LYS A 199 3.84 -16.80 10.75
N PRO A 200 5.12 -16.66 10.33
CA PRO A 200 5.46 -16.30 8.96
C PRO A 200 4.85 -17.24 7.92
N LYS A 201 4.29 -16.67 6.85
CA LYS A 201 3.62 -17.37 5.75
C LYS A 201 4.11 -16.91 4.37
N GLY A 202 5.32 -16.35 4.31
CA GLY A 202 5.89 -15.84 3.06
C GLY A 202 5.77 -14.33 2.93
N GLY A 203 5.42 -13.84 1.76
CA GLY A 203 5.30 -12.41 1.49
C GLY A 203 5.07 -12.14 0.01
N TYR A 204 5.01 -10.87 -0.35
CA TYR A 204 4.84 -10.40 -1.71
C TYR A 204 5.72 -9.18 -2.01
N LEU A 205 5.78 -8.78 -3.28
CA LEU A 205 6.48 -7.59 -3.73
C LEU A 205 5.45 -6.57 -4.19
N GLN A 206 5.32 -5.47 -3.46
CA GLN A 206 4.56 -4.32 -3.93
C GLN A 206 5.46 -3.42 -4.77
N ARG A 207 5.00 -3.02 -5.94
CA ARG A 207 5.66 -2.06 -6.83
C ARG A 207 4.80 -0.83 -6.99
N LEU A 208 5.42 0.34 -6.88
CA LEU A 208 4.75 1.64 -6.98
C LEU A 208 5.40 2.49 -8.06
N TRP A 209 4.58 3.14 -8.89
CA TRP A 209 5.00 4.22 -9.81
C TRP A 209 4.16 5.45 -9.51
N TYR A 210 4.78 6.48 -8.98
CA TYR A 210 4.09 7.72 -8.62
C TYR A 210 4.45 8.87 -9.55
N LEU A 211 3.49 9.31 -10.33
CA LEU A 211 3.56 10.44 -11.25
C LEU A 211 3.05 11.68 -10.53
N LYS A 212 3.90 12.31 -9.70
CA LYS A 212 3.53 13.41 -8.82
C LYS A 212 2.79 14.54 -9.54
N ALA A 213 3.31 15.03 -10.68
CA ALA A 213 2.71 16.12 -11.44
C ALA A 213 1.34 15.78 -12.07
N SER A 214 1.06 14.50 -12.28
CA SER A 214 -0.21 14.01 -12.85
C SER A 214 -1.18 13.53 -11.76
N GLY A 215 -0.73 13.40 -10.52
CA GLY A 215 -1.49 12.83 -9.41
C GLY A 215 -1.93 11.39 -9.70
N ILE A 216 -1.07 10.59 -10.34
CA ILE A 216 -1.36 9.19 -10.67
C ILE A 216 -0.41 8.29 -9.89
N LEU A 217 -0.96 7.30 -9.20
CA LEU A 217 -0.23 6.23 -8.56
C LEU A 217 -0.63 4.89 -9.17
N VAL A 218 0.35 4.15 -9.65
CA VAL A 218 0.17 2.74 -10.05
C VAL A 218 0.66 1.87 -8.93
N VAL A 219 -0.18 0.91 -8.49
CA VAL A 219 0.13 -0.04 -7.41
C VAL A 219 0.01 -1.45 -7.95
N ASP A 220 1.04 -2.24 -7.78
CA ASP A 220 1.07 -3.63 -8.22
C ASP A 220 1.60 -4.54 -7.10
N GLU A 221 0.74 -5.36 -6.55
CA GLU A 221 1.03 -6.32 -5.47
C GLU A 221 1.21 -7.75 -5.97
N TRP A 222 1.00 -7.97 -7.26
CA TRP A 222 1.00 -9.30 -7.87
C TRP A 222 2.20 -9.56 -8.77
N LYS A 223 3.14 -8.61 -8.84
CA LYS A 223 4.27 -8.66 -9.77
C LYS A 223 3.79 -8.92 -11.20
N THR A 224 2.77 -8.17 -11.60
CA THR A 224 2.07 -8.31 -12.90
C THR A 224 3.05 -8.37 -14.07
N PRO A 225 3.06 -9.47 -14.84
CA PRO A 225 3.94 -9.59 -15.99
C PRO A 225 3.61 -8.56 -17.07
N GLY A 226 4.63 -7.96 -17.68
CA GLY A 226 4.46 -7.00 -18.77
C GLY A 226 3.96 -5.62 -18.34
N LEU A 227 3.71 -5.38 -17.03
CA LEU A 227 3.28 -4.06 -16.56
C LEU A 227 4.33 -2.97 -16.75
N PRO A 228 5.61 -3.17 -16.41
CA PRO A 228 6.63 -2.15 -16.66
C PRO A 228 6.70 -1.72 -18.13
N GLU A 229 6.64 -2.68 -19.05
CA GLU A 229 6.69 -2.44 -20.50
C GLU A 229 5.43 -1.70 -20.98
N ALA A 230 4.26 -2.08 -20.44
CA ALA A 230 3.00 -1.41 -20.78
C ALA A 230 2.98 0.04 -20.27
N LEU A 231 3.56 0.31 -19.09
CA LEU A 231 3.69 1.66 -18.55
C LEU A 231 4.70 2.51 -19.34
N ALA A 232 5.85 1.96 -19.72
CA ALA A 232 6.82 2.65 -20.56
C ALA A 232 6.24 3.00 -21.94
N ALA A 233 5.45 2.10 -22.53
CA ALA A 233 4.78 2.30 -23.82
C ALA A 233 3.49 3.15 -23.73
N ALA A 234 3.06 3.56 -22.55
CA ALA A 234 1.87 4.39 -22.36
C ALA A 234 2.03 5.78 -22.98
N ARG A 235 0.95 6.56 -23.03
CA ARG A 235 0.96 7.91 -23.60
C ARG A 235 0.15 8.86 -22.72
N PHE A 236 0.57 10.13 -22.68
CA PHE A 236 -0.22 11.22 -22.11
C PHE A 236 -0.88 12.02 -23.22
N GLY A 237 -2.20 12.24 -23.10
CA GLY A 237 -2.98 13.14 -23.94
C GLY A 237 -3.15 14.52 -23.31
#